data_19cd497ee8bf05a7f87385e5682a2e4b
#
_entry.id   19cd497ee8bf05a7f87385e5682a2e4b
#
_cell.length_a   1.000
_cell.length_b   1.000
_cell.length_c   1.000
_cell.angle_alpha   90.00
_cell.angle_beta   90.00
_cell.angle_gamma   90.00
#
_symmetry.space_group_name_H-M   'P 1'
#
loop_
_entity.id
_entity.type
_entity.pdbx_description
1 polymer ?
#
loop_
_entity_poly.entity_id
_entity_poly.type
_entity_poly.pdbx_seq_one_letter_code
_entity_poly.pdbx_strand_id
1 'polypeptide(L)'
;MLLPLLSSCSLFSKKAVRTAAAEFGEVIKTGDASDILKKTDGIDRDYKKSFKQLLDLKYYTEEEAAFCNHMISTIEYTVDEKSVKVEKNKARIGMTFSIADLDALKKSDYKDINGLTSAVDSASKKEIEVTVDFRKVDKEWYVTNLDDEEFKDLFSFFGNMPVIGRGTLIETAKKLAEAVVNDDSGLAIYLAGPNATPETVQAVKDYFDVYGKPTDEDNAFRAAVRAGMSVEIDESTVRIEGTQGRVNIILKRPNFEVLAGKNFSSVPEIEKAVKECDIINFEYTCTLERSGPDWFVTNLDSVKFGGLLSYKKFKISLNSVDGTYKATKDITDQFIKYISDEYKVGVPSGCEGKIYIRSTLVLKNGKYEVKIDRDAFVSDIKSFAEKNIDKIITNTLGTTSSVGLDAMAKIAGYKDYADMKQKILEQVYAGIEGIDTSSLESTGTYTVSGNAITFASSSATMPATIDNFGNISVEAPVNDPDAQKLLGANKVQMLYQKAA
;
A
#
# COMPACT_ATOMS: atom_id res chain seq x y z
N MET A 1 -68.61 64.54 36.25
CA MET A 1 -67.45 65.01 35.53
C MET A 1 -66.14 64.32 36.04
N LEU A 2 -66.03 62.96 35.87
CA LEU A 2 -64.90 62.18 36.39
C LEU A 2 -64.34 61.11 35.37
N LEU A 3 -64.87 61.15 34.14
CA LEU A 3 -64.43 60.15 33.11
C LEU A 3 -63.15 60.52 32.31
N PRO A 4 -62.68 61.74 32.12
CA PRO A 4 -61.46 62.01 31.36
C PRO A 4 -60.16 61.77 32.13
N LEU A 5 -60.15 61.66 33.48
CA LEU A 5 -58.93 61.45 34.28
C LEU A 5 -58.45 59.95 34.28
N LEU A 6 -59.37 59.00 34.08
CA LEU A 6 -59.01 57.59 34.03
C LEU A 6 -58.38 57.19 32.66
N SER A 7 -58.74 57.83 31.57
CA SER A 7 -58.19 57.56 30.23
C SER A 7 -56.77 58.15 30.08
N SER A 8 -56.44 59.25 30.74
CA SER A 8 -55.10 59.88 30.73
C SER A 8 -54.06 59.00 31.50
N CYS A 9 -54.43 58.45 32.65
CA CYS A 9 -53.57 57.55 33.42
C CYS A 9 -53.22 56.29 32.67
N SER A 10 -54.14 55.69 31.90
CA SER A 10 -53.91 54.51 31.10
C SER A 10 -52.97 54.78 29.92
N LEU A 11 -53.10 55.93 29.27
CA LEU A 11 -52.25 56.36 28.18
C LEU A 11 -50.80 56.62 28.65
N PHE A 12 -50.57 57.21 29.75
CA PHE A 12 -49.25 57.43 30.37
C PHE A 12 -48.61 56.15 30.78
N SER A 13 -49.36 55.17 31.34
CA SER A 13 -48.87 53.83 31.67
C SER A 13 -48.47 53.03 30.45
N LYS A 14 -49.23 53.05 29.38
CA LYS A 14 -48.91 52.37 28.09
C LYS A 14 -47.63 52.97 27.47
N LYS A 15 -47.46 54.29 27.47
CA LYS A 15 -46.24 54.91 26.98
C LYS A 15 -45.03 54.50 27.76
N ALA A 16 -45.12 54.43 29.09
CA ALA A 16 -43.99 53.99 29.95
C ALA A 16 -43.59 52.51 29.67
N VAL A 17 -44.57 51.62 29.40
CA VAL A 17 -44.29 50.21 29.03
C VAL A 17 -43.62 50.13 27.66
N ARG A 18 -44.04 50.91 26.68
CA ARG A 18 -43.37 50.96 25.35
C ARG A 18 -41.93 51.46 25.49
N THR A 19 -41.68 52.47 26.30
CA THR A 19 -40.33 52.96 26.56
C THR A 19 -39.49 51.86 27.23
N ALA A 20 -40.00 51.15 28.24
CA ALA A 20 -39.31 50.06 28.92
C ALA A 20 -39.02 48.89 27.96
N ALA A 21 -39.96 48.60 27.07
CA ALA A 21 -39.74 47.56 26.04
C ALA A 21 -38.62 47.96 25.06
N ALA A 22 -38.62 49.23 24.62
CA ALA A 22 -37.57 49.74 23.76
C ALA A 22 -36.21 49.72 24.46
N GLU A 23 -36.14 50.20 25.72
CA GLU A 23 -34.92 50.11 26.53
C GLU A 23 -34.43 48.67 26.72
N PHE A 24 -35.34 47.71 26.92
CA PHE A 24 -35.01 46.30 27.05
C PHE A 24 -34.47 45.73 25.70
N GLY A 25 -35.08 46.10 24.59
CA GLY A 25 -34.60 45.70 23.26
C GLY A 25 -33.18 46.23 23.01
N GLU A 26 -32.88 47.46 23.35
CA GLU A 26 -31.52 47.99 23.20
C GLU A 26 -30.50 47.26 24.10
N VAL A 27 -30.89 46.88 25.32
CA VAL A 27 -30.00 46.10 26.19
C VAL A 27 -29.77 44.67 25.69
N ILE A 28 -30.79 44.04 25.12
CA ILE A 28 -30.63 42.70 24.44
C ILE A 28 -29.59 42.80 23.33
N LYS A 29 -29.57 43.84 22.53
CA LYS A 29 -28.59 44.05 21.45
C LYS A 29 -27.14 44.17 21.94
N THR A 30 -26.91 44.52 23.21
CA THR A 30 -25.55 44.57 23.76
C THR A 30 -24.96 43.19 24.01
N GLY A 31 -25.80 42.17 24.21
CA GLY A 31 -25.35 40.84 24.64
C GLY A 31 -24.76 40.78 26.03
N ASP A 32 -24.80 41.92 26.81
CA ASP A 32 -24.27 41.94 28.17
C ASP A 32 -25.29 41.38 29.16
N ALA A 33 -24.99 40.19 29.69
CA ALA A 33 -25.87 39.51 30.63
C ALA A 33 -26.15 40.35 31.89
N SER A 34 -25.21 41.19 32.36
CA SER A 34 -25.37 41.97 33.55
C SER A 34 -26.35 43.11 33.31
N ASP A 35 -26.28 43.77 32.16
CA ASP A 35 -27.17 44.86 31.80
C ASP A 35 -28.59 44.35 31.49
N ILE A 36 -28.69 43.21 30.81
CA ILE A 36 -29.97 42.55 30.59
C ILE A 36 -30.65 42.22 31.92
N LEU A 37 -29.91 41.58 32.84
CA LEU A 37 -30.45 41.18 34.13
C LEU A 37 -30.81 42.36 35.06
N LYS A 38 -30.18 43.54 34.91
CA LYS A 38 -30.62 44.78 35.62
C LYS A 38 -32.01 45.23 35.21
N LYS A 39 -32.46 44.86 34.01
CA LYS A 39 -33.82 45.18 33.51
C LYS A 39 -34.84 44.09 33.87
N THR A 40 -34.49 43.11 34.71
CA THR A 40 -35.37 41.99 35.09
C THR A 40 -35.70 42.00 36.59
N ASP A 41 -36.88 41.44 36.92
CA ASP A 41 -37.29 41.23 38.29
C ASP A 41 -38.00 39.87 38.42
N GLY A 42 -37.80 39.18 39.55
CA GLY A 42 -38.46 37.90 39.84
C GLY A 42 -37.90 36.69 39.10
N ILE A 43 -36.85 36.85 38.31
CA ILE A 43 -36.19 35.74 37.61
C ILE A 43 -35.45 34.85 38.64
N ASP A 44 -35.53 33.57 38.42
CA ASP A 44 -34.88 32.53 39.25
C ASP A 44 -33.34 32.76 39.37
N ARG A 45 -32.80 32.47 40.58
CA ARG A 45 -31.39 32.70 40.86
C ARG A 45 -30.47 31.81 40.05
N ASP A 46 -30.86 30.53 39.86
CA ASP A 46 -30.03 29.57 39.13
C ASP A 46 -30.07 29.88 37.65
N TYR A 47 -31.23 30.30 37.10
CA TYR A 47 -31.32 30.81 35.75
C TYR A 47 -30.43 32.06 35.54
N LYS A 48 -30.46 33.05 36.44
CA LYS A 48 -29.57 34.22 36.36
C LYS A 48 -28.10 33.85 36.31
N LYS A 49 -27.69 32.82 37.08
CA LYS A 49 -26.31 32.32 37.07
C LYS A 49 -25.97 31.65 35.74
N SER A 50 -26.81 30.78 35.25
CA SER A 50 -26.63 30.05 33.96
C SER A 50 -26.62 31.04 32.80
N PHE A 51 -27.52 32.03 32.78
CA PHE A 51 -27.60 33.07 31.76
C PHE A 51 -26.33 33.93 31.71
N LYS A 52 -25.80 34.34 32.88
CA LYS A 52 -24.51 35.04 32.97
C LYS A 52 -23.37 34.21 32.41
N GLN A 53 -23.35 32.90 32.71
CA GLN A 53 -22.31 32.03 32.25
C GLN A 53 -22.42 31.79 30.73
N LEU A 54 -23.65 31.66 30.20
CA LEU A 54 -23.90 31.49 28.77
C LEU A 54 -23.37 32.68 27.95
N LEU A 55 -23.58 33.91 28.37
CA LEU A 55 -23.19 35.10 27.61
C LEU A 55 -21.75 35.58 27.92
N ASP A 56 -21.03 34.97 28.87
CA ASP A 56 -19.68 35.35 29.23
C ASP A 56 -18.65 34.76 28.27
N LEU A 57 -18.23 35.54 27.30
CA LEU A 57 -17.34 35.15 26.21
C LEU A 57 -15.98 34.56 26.64
N LYS A 58 -15.60 34.76 27.94
CA LYS A 58 -14.36 34.15 28.45
C LYS A 58 -14.40 32.61 28.52
N TYR A 59 -15.57 31.99 28.43
CA TYR A 59 -15.75 30.55 28.40
C TYR A 59 -15.71 29.95 26.99
N TYR A 60 -15.52 30.77 25.97
CA TYR A 60 -15.51 30.40 24.56
C TYR A 60 -14.11 30.58 23.98
N THR A 61 -13.81 29.87 22.92
CA THR A 61 -12.60 30.09 22.11
C THR A 61 -12.66 31.47 21.44
N GLU A 62 -11.53 31.97 20.95
CA GLU A 62 -11.49 33.25 20.22
C GLU A 62 -12.44 33.26 19.02
N GLU A 63 -12.53 32.14 18.30
CA GLU A 63 -13.41 31.99 17.12
C GLU A 63 -14.89 31.99 17.53
N GLU A 64 -15.25 31.25 18.57
CA GLU A 64 -16.62 31.22 19.09
C GLU A 64 -17.02 32.59 19.62
N ALA A 65 -16.12 33.29 20.35
CA ALA A 65 -16.37 34.65 20.85
C ALA A 65 -16.55 35.62 19.68
N ALA A 66 -15.72 35.54 18.64
CA ALA A 66 -15.86 36.36 17.43
C ALA A 66 -17.20 36.11 16.72
N PHE A 67 -17.58 34.84 16.56
CA PHE A 67 -18.88 34.46 16.00
C PHE A 67 -20.04 34.98 16.83
N CYS A 68 -20.04 34.80 18.16
CA CYS A 68 -21.08 35.26 19.06
C CYS A 68 -21.23 36.79 19.02
N ASN A 69 -20.12 37.53 19.06
CA ASN A 69 -20.14 38.99 18.93
C ASN A 69 -20.77 39.45 17.61
N HIS A 70 -20.44 38.72 16.53
CA HIS A 70 -20.97 39.04 15.20
C HIS A 70 -22.48 38.76 15.13
N MET A 71 -22.92 37.59 15.63
CA MET A 71 -24.36 37.27 15.74
C MET A 71 -25.12 38.32 16.56
N ILE A 72 -24.60 38.72 17.74
CA ILE A 72 -25.17 39.76 18.57
C ILE A 72 -25.35 41.06 17.76
N SER A 73 -24.34 41.47 16.99
CA SER A 73 -24.38 42.70 16.20
C SER A 73 -25.47 42.68 15.12
N THR A 74 -25.99 41.52 14.74
CA THR A 74 -27.08 41.40 13.78
C THR A 74 -28.48 41.49 14.40
N ILE A 75 -28.58 41.49 15.73
CA ILE A 75 -29.87 41.57 16.45
C ILE A 75 -30.53 42.92 16.20
N GLU A 76 -31.71 42.89 15.66
CA GLU A 76 -32.62 43.98 15.49
C GLU A 76 -33.92 43.68 16.25
N TYR A 77 -34.70 44.69 16.60
CA TYR A 77 -35.96 44.46 17.24
C TYR A 77 -37.02 45.50 16.80
N THR A 78 -38.28 45.11 16.92
CA THR A 78 -39.43 45.98 16.79
C THR A 78 -40.37 45.77 17.98
N VAL A 79 -41.07 46.82 18.36
CA VAL A 79 -42.05 46.77 19.46
C VAL A 79 -43.44 46.91 18.85
N ASP A 80 -44.33 45.92 19.07
CA ASP A 80 -45.74 46.02 18.68
C ASP A 80 -46.49 46.93 19.66
N GLU A 81 -46.47 48.20 19.37
CA GLU A 81 -47.10 49.23 20.20
C GLU A 81 -48.61 49.00 20.39
N LYS A 82 -49.25 48.25 19.48
CA LYS A 82 -50.71 48.00 19.53
C LYS A 82 -51.03 46.84 20.49
N SER A 83 -50.13 45.97 20.74
CA SER A 83 -50.26 44.77 21.62
C SER A 83 -50.27 45.12 23.11
N VAL A 84 -49.85 46.39 23.48
CA VAL A 84 -49.64 46.77 24.87
C VAL A 84 -50.89 46.66 25.72
N LYS A 85 -50.82 45.82 26.76
CA LYS A 85 -51.83 45.67 27.81
C LYS A 85 -51.25 46.03 29.17
N VAL A 86 -51.95 46.83 29.95
CA VAL A 86 -51.51 47.24 31.26
C VAL A 86 -52.57 46.98 32.29
N GLU A 87 -52.26 46.23 33.34
CA GLU A 87 -53.16 45.91 34.44
C GLU A 87 -52.46 46.21 35.77
N LYS A 88 -52.80 47.34 36.38
CA LYS A 88 -52.20 47.81 37.64
C LYS A 88 -50.65 47.87 37.54
N ASN A 89 -49.97 46.96 38.23
CA ASN A 89 -48.52 46.88 38.27
C ASN A 89 -47.96 45.77 37.32
N LYS A 90 -48.75 45.22 36.43
CA LYS A 90 -48.36 44.24 35.40
C LYS A 90 -48.63 44.80 34.01
N ALA A 91 -47.77 44.48 33.09
CA ALA A 91 -47.99 44.81 31.70
C ALA A 91 -47.45 43.72 30.77
N ARG A 92 -47.96 43.71 29.56
CA ARG A 92 -47.53 42.77 28.49
C ARG A 92 -47.47 43.54 27.18
N ILE A 93 -46.42 43.24 26.39
CA ILE A 93 -46.24 43.81 25.05
C ILE A 93 -45.55 42.80 24.14
N GLY A 94 -45.94 42.77 22.89
CA GLY A 94 -45.24 41.98 21.87
C GLY A 94 -44.00 42.69 21.36
N MET A 95 -42.94 41.94 21.21
CA MET A 95 -41.72 42.35 20.53
C MET A 95 -41.34 41.30 19.50
N THR A 96 -40.77 41.70 18.39
CA THR A 96 -40.16 40.80 17.42
C THR A 96 -38.68 41.11 17.34
N PHE A 97 -37.86 40.11 17.62
CA PHE A 97 -36.42 40.17 17.41
C PHE A 97 -36.10 39.53 16.07
N SER A 98 -35.16 40.12 15.33
CA SER A 98 -34.65 39.62 14.06
C SER A 98 -33.15 39.38 14.20
N ILE A 99 -32.69 38.18 13.90
CA ILE A 99 -31.28 37.77 14.01
C ILE A 99 -30.89 36.94 12.81
N ALA A 100 -29.61 36.88 12.47
CA ALA A 100 -29.12 35.97 11.40
C ALA A 100 -29.55 34.53 11.66
N ASP A 101 -30.03 33.86 10.63
CA ASP A 101 -30.57 32.48 10.70
C ASP A 101 -29.44 31.46 10.90
N LEU A 102 -29.26 31.02 12.15
CA LEU A 102 -28.25 30.01 12.53
C LEU A 102 -28.42 28.69 11.77
N ASP A 103 -29.65 28.26 11.51
CA ASP A 103 -29.92 26.99 10.83
C ASP A 103 -29.56 27.07 9.34
N ALA A 104 -29.68 28.25 8.74
CA ALA A 104 -29.16 28.50 7.40
C ALA A 104 -27.64 28.49 7.37
N LEU A 105 -26.98 29.12 8.35
CA LEU A 105 -25.52 29.12 8.48
C LEU A 105 -24.94 27.73 8.68
N LYS A 106 -25.58 26.86 9.46
CA LYS A 106 -25.13 25.46 9.69
C LYS A 106 -25.16 24.57 8.46
N LYS A 107 -25.83 24.97 7.39
CA LYS A 107 -25.89 24.20 6.13
C LYS A 107 -24.70 24.44 5.21
N SER A 108 -23.87 25.43 5.49
CA SER A 108 -22.74 25.81 4.66
C SER A 108 -21.42 25.35 5.30
N ASP A 109 -20.40 25.19 4.49
CA ASP A 109 -19.02 24.91 4.93
C ASP A 109 -18.20 26.18 4.84
N TYR A 110 -17.50 26.51 5.92
CA TYR A 110 -16.69 27.73 6.04
C TYR A 110 -15.21 27.33 6.19
N LYS A 111 -14.36 28.00 5.43
CA LYS A 111 -12.93 27.74 5.48
C LYS A 111 -12.32 28.20 6.81
N ASP A 112 -12.75 29.37 7.28
CA ASP A 112 -12.24 30.02 8.49
C ASP A 112 -13.31 30.91 9.13
N ILE A 113 -12.98 31.54 10.26
CA ILE A 113 -13.87 32.43 11.00
C ILE A 113 -14.28 33.67 10.19
N ASN A 114 -13.40 34.20 9.34
CA ASN A 114 -13.70 35.36 8.51
C ASN A 114 -14.77 35.03 7.47
N GLY A 115 -14.70 33.85 6.87
CA GLY A 115 -15.73 33.34 5.94
C GLY A 115 -17.07 33.18 6.64
N LEU A 116 -17.09 32.65 7.88
CA LEU A 116 -18.31 32.50 8.67
C LEU A 116 -18.91 33.86 9.06
N THR A 117 -18.11 34.78 9.59
CA THR A 117 -18.62 36.09 9.99
C THR A 117 -19.15 36.92 8.82
N SER A 118 -18.49 36.85 7.66
CA SER A 118 -18.98 37.45 6.43
C SER A 118 -20.33 36.83 5.96
N ALA A 119 -20.52 35.54 6.20
CA ALA A 119 -21.79 34.89 5.92
C ALA A 119 -22.90 35.29 6.88
N VAL A 120 -22.58 35.55 8.17
CA VAL A 120 -23.55 36.08 9.13
C VAL A 120 -24.12 37.42 8.67
N ASP A 121 -23.30 38.32 8.12
CA ASP A 121 -23.76 39.62 7.61
C ASP A 121 -24.73 39.50 6.44
N SER A 122 -24.57 38.48 5.62
CA SER A 122 -25.39 38.23 4.42
C SER A 122 -26.49 37.22 4.64
N ALA A 123 -26.60 36.60 5.82
CA ALA A 123 -27.57 35.58 6.12
C ALA A 123 -29.02 36.12 6.07
N SER A 124 -29.95 35.23 5.72
CA SER A 124 -31.37 35.48 5.98
C SER A 124 -31.60 35.74 7.45
N LYS A 125 -32.59 36.57 7.76
CA LYS A 125 -32.99 36.84 9.14
C LYS A 125 -34.06 35.86 9.59
N LYS A 126 -33.92 35.36 10.82
CA LYS A 126 -34.95 34.61 11.56
C LYS A 126 -35.66 35.61 12.48
N GLU A 127 -36.97 35.67 12.42
CA GLU A 127 -37.80 36.44 13.33
C GLU A 127 -38.21 35.56 14.51
N ILE A 128 -38.10 36.14 15.73
CA ILE A 128 -38.49 35.51 17.00
C ILE A 128 -39.48 36.45 17.67
N GLU A 129 -40.74 36.06 17.67
CA GLU A 129 -41.83 36.81 18.32
C GLU A 129 -41.82 36.46 19.81
N VAL A 130 -41.74 37.50 20.66
CA VAL A 130 -41.70 37.37 22.10
C VAL A 130 -42.80 38.22 22.72
N THR A 131 -43.57 37.63 23.61
CA THR A 131 -44.44 38.41 24.49
C THR A 131 -43.68 38.74 25.79
N VAL A 132 -43.35 40.00 25.96
CA VAL A 132 -42.58 40.47 27.15
C VAL A 132 -43.56 40.83 28.25
N ASP A 133 -43.40 40.17 29.39
CA ASP A 133 -44.17 40.42 30.60
C ASP A 133 -43.39 41.34 31.53
N PHE A 134 -44.04 42.42 31.99
CA PHE A 134 -43.46 43.40 32.85
C PHE A 134 -44.15 43.47 34.20
N ARG A 135 -43.36 43.75 35.25
CA ARG A 135 -43.84 44.13 36.57
C ARG A 135 -43.29 45.49 36.94
N LYS A 136 -44.14 46.32 37.55
CA LYS A 136 -43.77 47.64 38.03
C LYS A 136 -43.27 47.56 39.48
N VAL A 137 -42.02 48.00 39.70
CA VAL A 137 -41.38 48.07 40.99
C VAL A 137 -40.81 49.53 41.15
N ASP A 138 -41.09 50.25 42.20
CA ASP A 138 -40.59 51.61 42.50
C ASP A 138 -40.68 52.58 41.31
N LYS A 139 -41.80 52.58 40.61
CA LYS A 139 -42.12 53.38 39.40
C LYS A 139 -41.46 52.89 38.07
N GLU A 140 -40.55 51.96 38.09
CA GLU A 140 -39.91 51.44 36.91
C GLU A 140 -40.52 50.07 36.49
N TRP A 141 -40.44 49.71 35.19
CA TRP A 141 -40.92 48.47 34.65
C TRP A 141 -39.78 47.50 34.41
N TYR A 142 -39.88 46.27 34.93
CA TYR A 142 -38.89 45.18 34.84
C TYR A 142 -39.50 43.98 34.15
N VAL A 143 -38.73 43.32 33.29
CA VAL A 143 -39.11 42.07 32.61
C VAL A 143 -39.15 40.93 33.63
N THR A 144 -40.18 40.06 33.56
CA THR A 144 -40.39 38.99 34.51
C THR A 144 -40.34 37.57 33.88
N ASN A 145 -40.16 37.48 32.58
CA ASN A 145 -40.20 36.21 31.81
C ASN A 145 -38.99 36.06 30.89
N LEU A 146 -37.81 36.51 31.30
CA LEU A 146 -36.57 36.31 30.52
C LEU A 146 -36.21 34.82 30.36
N ASP A 147 -36.75 33.96 31.21
CA ASP A 147 -36.56 32.51 31.23
C ASP A 147 -37.51 31.72 30.29
N ASP A 148 -38.39 32.41 29.55
CA ASP A 148 -39.23 31.80 28.52
C ASP A 148 -38.40 31.28 27.35
N GLU A 149 -38.93 30.25 26.63
CA GLU A 149 -38.23 29.57 25.55
C GLU A 149 -37.88 30.50 24.39
N GLU A 150 -38.72 31.51 24.10
CA GLU A 150 -38.49 32.47 23.03
C GLU A 150 -37.20 33.28 23.25
N PHE A 151 -36.89 33.63 24.52
CA PHE A 151 -35.64 34.26 24.84
C PHE A 151 -34.45 33.30 24.78
N LYS A 152 -34.65 32.04 25.15
CA LYS A 152 -33.60 31.03 24.97
C LYS A 152 -33.28 30.81 23.49
N ASP A 153 -34.29 30.81 22.62
CA ASP A 153 -34.11 30.73 21.16
C ASP A 153 -33.27 31.91 20.63
N LEU A 154 -33.49 33.11 21.15
CA LEU A 154 -32.75 34.32 20.75
C LEU A 154 -31.25 34.20 21.01
N PHE A 155 -30.85 33.50 22.07
CA PHE A 155 -29.45 33.30 22.45
C PHE A 155 -28.95 31.89 22.11
N SER A 156 -29.68 31.12 21.31
CA SER A 156 -29.35 29.75 20.97
C SER A 156 -28.05 29.56 20.17
N PHE A 157 -27.49 30.62 19.61
CA PHE A 157 -26.21 30.60 18.90
C PHE A 157 -24.99 30.47 19.83
N PHE A 158 -25.13 30.83 21.11
CA PHE A 158 -24.05 30.59 22.07
C PHE A 158 -23.82 29.09 22.25
N GLY A 159 -22.56 28.62 22.06
CA GLY A 159 -22.18 27.22 22.12
C GLY A 159 -22.66 26.40 20.92
N ASN A 160 -23.20 27.02 19.87
CA ASN A 160 -23.72 26.37 18.67
C ASN A 160 -23.14 26.97 17.38
N MET A 161 -21.90 27.41 17.41
CA MET A 161 -21.20 27.92 16.22
C MET A 161 -21.20 26.86 15.10
N PRO A 162 -21.45 27.24 13.84
CA PRO A 162 -21.25 26.35 12.69
C PRO A 162 -19.82 25.83 12.63
N VAL A 163 -19.67 24.58 12.19
CA VAL A 163 -18.36 23.96 12.02
C VAL A 163 -17.61 24.68 10.90
N ILE A 164 -16.34 25.05 11.17
CA ILE A 164 -15.45 25.65 10.19
C ILE A 164 -14.31 24.70 9.83
N GLY A 165 -13.83 24.77 8.58
CA GLY A 165 -12.69 23.99 8.11
C GLY A 165 -13.02 22.53 7.79
N ARG A 166 -14.28 22.13 7.65
CA ARG A 166 -14.64 20.75 7.31
C ARG A 166 -14.12 20.35 5.94
N GLY A 167 -14.32 21.17 4.92
CA GLY A 167 -13.86 20.88 3.55
C GLY A 167 -12.34 20.86 3.46
N THR A 168 -11.65 21.79 4.10
CA THR A 168 -10.16 21.82 4.11
C THR A 168 -9.58 20.65 4.91
N LEU A 169 -10.24 20.15 5.96
CA LEU A 169 -9.86 18.94 6.67
C LEU A 169 -9.94 17.71 5.74
N ILE A 170 -11.06 17.57 5.04
CA ILE A 170 -11.27 16.46 4.08
C ILE A 170 -10.23 16.54 2.95
N GLU A 171 -9.95 17.72 2.43
CA GLU A 171 -8.93 17.93 1.41
C GLU A 171 -7.54 17.52 1.89
N THR A 172 -7.16 17.88 3.12
CA THR A 172 -5.90 17.47 3.72
C THR A 172 -5.80 15.96 3.88
N ALA A 173 -6.88 15.31 4.33
CA ALA A 173 -6.93 13.85 4.41
C ALA A 173 -6.82 13.17 3.03
N LYS A 174 -7.45 13.74 1.98
CA LYS A 174 -7.30 13.28 0.59
C LYS A 174 -5.85 13.37 0.12
N LYS A 175 -5.19 14.49 0.36
CA LYS A 175 -3.76 14.68 0.03
C LYS A 175 -2.86 13.68 0.76
N LEU A 176 -3.15 13.37 2.05
CA LEU A 176 -2.41 12.33 2.77
C LEU A 176 -2.62 10.96 2.14
N ALA A 177 -3.84 10.64 1.78
CA ALA A 177 -4.18 9.40 1.10
C ALA A 177 -3.45 9.27 -0.26
N GLU A 178 -3.38 10.35 -1.03
CA GLU A 178 -2.60 10.44 -2.27
C GLU A 178 -1.10 10.24 -2.01
N ALA A 179 -0.54 10.83 -0.95
CA ALA A 179 0.85 10.64 -0.57
C ALA A 179 1.17 9.15 -0.32
N VAL A 180 0.27 8.42 0.35
CA VAL A 180 0.42 6.98 0.61
C VAL A 180 0.40 6.16 -0.68
N VAL A 181 -0.57 6.42 -1.57
CA VAL A 181 -0.72 5.68 -2.83
C VAL A 181 0.42 5.99 -3.81
N ASN A 182 0.84 7.26 -3.87
CA ASN A 182 1.89 7.71 -4.78
C ASN A 182 3.31 7.52 -4.23
N ASP A 183 3.44 7.02 -2.99
CA ASP A 183 4.74 6.82 -2.34
C ASP A 183 5.51 8.14 -2.14
N ASP A 184 4.79 9.21 -1.78
CA ASP A 184 5.33 10.56 -1.62
C ASP A 184 5.53 10.93 -0.15
N SER A 185 6.71 10.59 0.39
CA SER A 185 7.10 10.97 1.75
C SER A 185 7.22 12.48 1.95
N GLY A 186 7.58 13.23 0.91
CA GLY A 186 7.70 14.68 0.96
C GLY A 186 6.36 15.35 1.21
N LEU A 187 5.32 14.92 0.49
CA LEU A 187 3.96 15.40 0.71
C LEU A 187 3.44 15.00 2.10
N ALA A 188 3.67 13.76 2.55
CA ALA A 188 3.27 13.34 3.89
C ALA A 188 3.93 14.19 4.99
N ILE A 189 5.23 14.49 4.88
CA ILE A 189 5.96 15.36 5.81
C ILE A 189 5.42 16.81 5.75
N TYR A 190 5.14 17.33 4.54
CA TYR A 190 4.54 18.66 4.38
C TYR A 190 3.20 18.76 5.11
N LEU A 191 2.37 17.72 5.05
CA LEU A 191 1.07 17.66 5.72
C LEU A 191 1.16 17.54 7.25
N ALA A 192 2.32 17.13 7.80
CA ALA A 192 2.56 17.17 9.24
C ALA A 192 2.72 18.63 9.78
N GLY A 193 2.96 19.58 8.88
CA GLY A 193 3.00 21.00 9.18
C GLY A 193 4.25 21.50 9.87
N PRO A 194 4.29 22.81 10.18
CA PRO A 194 5.48 23.45 10.73
C PRO A 194 5.82 23.01 12.16
N ASN A 195 4.85 22.44 12.88
CA ASN A 195 5.01 21.99 14.27
C ASN A 195 5.37 20.49 14.37
N ALA A 196 5.61 19.81 13.21
CA ALA A 196 6.04 18.42 13.22
C ALA A 196 7.37 18.27 13.95
N THR A 197 7.43 17.33 14.89
CA THR A 197 8.68 17.06 15.62
C THR A 197 9.69 16.35 14.73
N PRO A 198 11.01 16.45 15.00
CA PRO A 198 12.02 15.68 14.29
C PRO A 198 11.73 14.18 14.30
N GLU A 199 11.17 13.67 15.41
CA GLU A 199 10.79 12.26 15.59
C GLU A 199 9.67 11.87 14.65
N THR A 200 8.62 12.71 14.51
CA THR A 200 7.53 12.48 13.56
C THR A 200 8.05 12.47 12.11
N VAL A 201 8.90 13.44 11.76
CA VAL A 201 9.53 13.50 10.42
C VAL A 201 10.36 12.24 10.15
N GLN A 202 11.14 11.78 11.15
CA GLN A 202 11.94 10.58 10.99
C GLN A 202 11.06 9.33 10.87
N ALA A 203 10.01 9.20 11.69
CA ALA A 203 9.07 8.08 11.60
C ALA A 203 8.40 7.99 10.22
N VAL A 204 7.98 9.13 9.65
CA VAL A 204 7.43 9.17 8.29
C VAL A 204 8.47 8.67 7.28
N LYS A 205 9.70 9.18 7.33
CA LYS A 205 10.79 8.70 6.46
C LYS A 205 10.97 7.19 6.58
N ASP A 206 11.02 6.66 7.81
CA ASP A 206 11.22 5.24 8.09
C ASP A 206 10.05 4.37 7.56
N TYR A 207 8.83 4.89 7.56
CA TYR A 207 7.68 4.18 6.99
C TYR A 207 7.70 4.15 5.46
N PHE A 208 8.14 5.25 4.83
CA PHE A 208 8.26 5.34 3.37
C PHE A 208 9.58 4.72 2.86
N ASP A 209 10.55 4.48 3.72
CA ASP A 209 11.82 3.88 3.32
C ASP A 209 11.70 2.37 3.12
N VAL A 210 12.66 1.85 2.38
CA VAL A 210 12.79 0.43 2.07
C VAL A 210 14.07 -0.07 2.72
N TYR A 211 13.96 -1.05 3.61
CA TYR A 211 15.15 -1.64 4.21
C TYR A 211 16.05 -2.29 3.17
N GLY A 212 17.28 -1.78 3.06
CA GLY A 212 18.31 -2.28 2.18
C GLY A 212 18.08 -1.90 0.69
N LYS A 213 18.95 -2.42 -0.18
CA LYS A 213 18.79 -2.23 -1.62
C LYS A 213 17.68 -3.16 -2.12
N PRO A 214 16.60 -2.64 -2.69
CA PRO A 214 15.51 -3.48 -3.20
C PRO A 214 15.99 -4.27 -4.41
N THR A 215 15.53 -5.51 -4.53
CA THR A 215 15.72 -6.33 -5.72
C THR A 215 14.68 -5.98 -6.79
N ASP A 216 14.84 -6.52 -7.99
CA ASP A 216 13.84 -6.33 -9.08
C ASP A 216 12.48 -6.95 -8.68
N GLU A 217 12.51 -8.08 -7.95
CA GLU A 217 11.31 -8.73 -7.43
C GLU A 217 10.59 -7.87 -6.38
N ASP A 218 11.34 -7.31 -5.44
CA ASP A 218 10.80 -6.39 -4.44
C ASP A 218 10.12 -5.18 -5.10
N ASN A 219 10.74 -4.62 -6.15
CA ASN A 219 10.21 -3.49 -6.90
C ASN A 219 8.93 -3.87 -7.67
N ALA A 220 8.94 -5.01 -8.35
CA ALA A 220 7.78 -5.51 -9.08
C ALA A 220 6.59 -5.80 -8.14
N PHE A 221 6.86 -6.45 -7.00
CA PHE A 221 5.87 -6.69 -5.97
C PHE A 221 5.23 -5.38 -5.48
N ARG A 222 6.04 -4.39 -5.10
CA ARG A 222 5.55 -3.09 -4.61
C ARG A 222 4.75 -2.34 -5.67
N ALA A 223 5.20 -2.38 -6.92
CA ALA A 223 4.47 -1.79 -8.03
C ALA A 223 3.11 -2.46 -8.25
N ALA A 224 3.05 -3.79 -8.19
CA ALA A 224 1.80 -4.55 -8.31
C ALA A 224 0.82 -4.26 -7.15
N VAL A 225 1.32 -4.18 -5.91
CA VAL A 225 0.49 -3.83 -4.74
C VAL A 225 -0.06 -2.41 -4.91
N ARG A 226 0.78 -1.42 -5.25
CA ARG A 226 0.32 -0.04 -5.47
C ARG A 226 -0.72 0.08 -6.58
N ALA A 227 -0.55 -0.66 -7.68
CA ALA A 227 -1.52 -0.67 -8.79
C ALA A 227 -2.90 -1.19 -8.37
N GLY A 228 -2.98 -2.01 -7.33
CA GLY A 228 -4.22 -2.51 -6.74
C GLY A 228 -4.75 -1.68 -5.57
N MET A 229 -4.09 -0.57 -5.21
CA MET A 229 -4.53 0.31 -4.13
C MET A 229 -5.56 1.33 -4.60
N SER A 230 -6.52 1.61 -3.73
CA SER A 230 -7.38 2.78 -3.83
C SER A 230 -7.72 3.30 -2.44
N VAL A 231 -8.11 4.57 -2.37
CA VAL A 231 -8.39 5.24 -1.09
C VAL A 231 -9.75 5.88 -1.14
N GLU A 232 -10.43 5.81 0.00
CA GLU A 232 -11.72 6.46 0.22
C GLU A 232 -11.63 7.25 1.56
N ILE A 233 -12.21 8.44 1.57
CA ILE A 233 -12.37 9.22 2.81
C ILE A 233 -13.81 9.02 3.28
N ASP A 234 -13.97 8.48 4.48
CA ASP A 234 -15.28 8.35 5.10
C ASP A 234 -15.71 9.68 5.73
N GLU A 235 -16.32 10.52 4.89
CA GLU A 235 -16.76 11.86 5.30
C GLU A 235 -17.83 11.83 6.41
N SER A 236 -18.48 10.70 6.66
CA SER A 236 -19.44 10.53 7.75
C SER A 236 -18.77 10.47 9.13
N THR A 237 -17.47 10.15 9.16
CA THR A 237 -16.66 10.06 10.37
C THR A 237 -16.00 11.37 10.76
N VAL A 238 -16.14 12.43 9.94
CA VAL A 238 -15.57 13.75 10.27
C VAL A 238 -16.13 14.27 11.58
N ARG A 239 -15.24 14.61 12.50
CA ARG A 239 -15.54 15.28 13.76
C ARG A 239 -14.55 16.42 13.93
N ILE A 240 -15.07 17.59 14.27
CA ILE A 240 -14.26 18.79 14.54
C ILE A 240 -14.70 19.34 15.89
N GLU A 241 -13.74 19.54 16.77
CA GLU A 241 -13.90 20.10 18.09
C GLU A 241 -12.86 21.23 18.29
N GLY A 242 -13.27 22.46 18.09
CA GLY A 242 -12.38 23.61 18.06
C GLY A 242 -11.33 23.50 16.94
N THR A 243 -10.06 23.45 17.32
CA THR A 243 -8.93 23.29 16.39
C THR A 243 -8.54 21.83 16.16
N GLN A 244 -9.20 20.87 16.81
CA GLN A 244 -8.92 19.45 16.63
C GLN A 244 -9.92 18.83 15.68
N GLY A 245 -9.42 17.96 14.77
CA GLY A 245 -10.24 17.27 13.79
C GLY A 245 -9.82 15.82 13.60
N ARG A 246 -10.77 15.00 13.15
CA ARG A 246 -10.49 13.60 12.78
C ARG A 246 -11.40 13.15 11.65
N VAL A 247 -10.87 12.21 10.85
CA VAL A 247 -11.60 11.55 9.76
C VAL A 247 -10.98 10.19 9.50
N ASN A 248 -11.78 9.22 9.08
CA ASN A 248 -11.27 7.92 8.68
C ASN A 248 -10.88 7.91 7.20
N ILE A 249 -9.67 7.42 6.95
CA ILE A 249 -9.15 7.07 5.63
C ILE A 249 -9.25 5.56 5.50
N ILE A 250 -9.91 5.07 4.46
CA ILE A 250 -10.04 3.66 4.13
C ILE A 250 -9.13 3.36 2.95
N LEU A 251 -8.02 2.67 3.20
CA LEU A 251 -7.13 2.16 2.16
C LEU A 251 -7.62 0.77 1.74
N LYS A 252 -8.05 0.64 0.50
CA LYS A 252 -8.35 -0.65 -0.13
C LYS A 252 -7.08 -1.15 -0.81
N ARG A 253 -6.62 -2.35 -0.48
CA ARG A 253 -5.37 -2.90 -1.02
C ARG A 253 -5.44 -4.42 -1.17
N PRO A 254 -4.61 -5.02 -2.06
CA PRO A 254 -4.45 -6.48 -2.08
C PRO A 254 -4.00 -7.02 -0.72
N ASN A 255 -4.59 -8.12 -0.29
CA ASN A 255 -4.16 -8.87 0.90
C ASN A 255 -2.88 -9.65 0.61
N PHE A 256 -1.78 -8.93 0.42
CA PHE A 256 -0.48 -9.52 0.08
C PHE A 256 0.12 -10.34 1.21
N GLU A 257 -0.36 -10.22 2.43
CA GLU A 257 0.10 -10.99 3.59
C GLU A 257 -0.07 -12.50 3.38
N VAL A 258 -1.06 -12.92 2.57
CA VAL A 258 -1.27 -14.32 2.19
C VAL A 258 -0.16 -14.88 1.28
N LEU A 259 0.72 -14.02 0.78
CA LEU A 259 1.89 -14.39 -0.02
C LEU A 259 3.13 -14.64 0.84
N ALA A 260 3.05 -14.42 2.16
CA ALA A 260 4.17 -14.67 3.07
C ALA A 260 4.62 -16.14 2.99
N GLY A 261 5.93 -16.34 2.82
CA GLY A 261 6.53 -17.67 2.71
C GLY A 261 6.24 -18.42 1.40
N LYS A 262 5.52 -17.83 0.46
CA LYS A 262 5.40 -18.40 -0.89
C LYS A 262 6.67 -18.12 -1.69
N ASN A 263 7.04 -19.12 -2.48
CA ASN A 263 8.16 -19.04 -3.42
C ASN A 263 7.61 -18.79 -4.82
N PHE A 264 8.23 -17.88 -5.55
CA PHE A 264 7.87 -17.54 -6.92
C PHE A 264 9.03 -17.86 -7.85
N SER A 265 8.72 -18.25 -9.07
CA SER A 265 9.73 -18.60 -10.07
C SER A 265 10.09 -17.43 -10.99
N SER A 266 9.25 -16.40 -11.03
CA SER A 266 9.46 -15.25 -11.91
C SER A 266 8.71 -14.00 -11.43
N VAL A 267 9.16 -12.83 -11.86
CA VAL A 267 8.49 -11.55 -11.62
C VAL A 267 7.03 -11.53 -12.12
N PRO A 268 6.69 -12.00 -13.34
CA PRO A 268 5.30 -12.09 -13.79
C PRO A 268 4.39 -12.94 -12.90
N GLU A 269 4.93 -13.99 -12.27
CA GLU A 269 4.17 -14.80 -11.32
C GLU A 269 3.85 -14.03 -10.04
N ILE A 270 4.78 -13.21 -9.55
CA ILE A 270 4.56 -12.31 -8.40
C ILE A 270 3.44 -11.32 -8.74
N GLU A 271 3.53 -10.64 -9.89
CA GLU A 271 2.52 -9.68 -10.32
C GLU A 271 1.13 -10.30 -10.45
N LYS A 272 1.06 -11.51 -11.01
CA LYS A 272 -0.18 -12.27 -11.12
C LYS A 272 -0.72 -12.63 -9.75
N ALA A 273 0.10 -13.15 -8.85
CA ALA A 273 -0.30 -13.54 -7.50
C ALA A 273 -0.83 -12.35 -6.69
N VAL A 274 -0.23 -11.16 -6.81
CA VAL A 274 -0.72 -9.93 -6.15
C VAL A 274 -2.07 -9.52 -6.72
N LYS A 275 -2.27 -9.59 -8.05
CA LYS A 275 -3.56 -9.26 -8.69
C LYS A 275 -4.69 -10.22 -8.32
N GLU A 276 -4.36 -11.46 -7.99
CA GLU A 276 -5.32 -12.50 -7.57
C GLU A 276 -5.61 -12.45 -6.07
N CYS A 277 -4.92 -11.62 -5.28
CA CYS A 277 -5.25 -11.44 -3.87
C CYS A 277 -6.61 -10.74 -3.71
N ASP A 278 -7.36 -11.16 -2.68
CA ASP A 278 -8.55 -10.44 -2.24
C ASP A 278 -8.19 -9.00 -1.85
N ILE A 279 -9.12 -8.08 -2.10
CA ILE A 279 -8.97 -6.69 -1.64
C ILE A 279 -9.45 -6.60 -0.19
N ILE A 280 -8.62 -6.06 0.66
CA ILE A 280 -8.96 -5.79 2.06
C ILE A 280 -8.99 -4.29 2.33
N ASN A 281 -9.81 -3.89 3.31
CA ASN A 281 -9.90 -2.53 3.80
C ASN A 281 -8.98 -2.37 5.02
N PHE A 282 -8.15 -1.35 4.99
CA PHE A 282 -7.33 -0.93 6.11
C PHE A 282 -7.78 0.47 6.54
N GLU A 283 -8.36 0.57 7.74
CA GLU A 283 -8.87 1.83 8.26
C GLU A 283 -7.81 2.56 9.10
N TYR A 284 -7.59 3.82 8.76
CA TYR A 284 -6.73 4.74 9.50
C TYR A 284 -7.52 5.98 9.93
N THR A 285 -7.62 6.22 11.22
CA THR A 285 -8.18 7.46 11.74
C THR A 285 -7.10 8.54 11.70
N CYS A 286 -7.21 9.42 10.72
CA CYS A 286 -6.36 10.60 10.59
C CYS A 286 -6.81 11.64 11.61
N THR A 287 -5.91 12.06 12.50
CA THR A 287 -6.13 13.17 13.43
C THR A 287 -5.39 14.40 12.93
N LEU A 288 -6.07 15.55 13.01
CA LEU A 288 -5.56 16.78 12.45
C LEU A 288 -5.71 17.92 13.47
N GLU A 289 -4.82 18.89 13.38
CA GLU A 289 -4.89 20.14 14.13
C GLU A 289 -4.93 21.32 13.17
N ARG A 290 -5.83 22.26 13.42
CA ARG A 290 -6.00 23.44 12.59
C ARG A 290 -5.11 24.59 13.08
N SER A 291 -4.40 25.21 12.14
CA SER A 291 -3.66 26.45 12.39
C SER A 291 -4.02 27.47 11.31
N GLY A 292 -4.75 28.49 11.69
CA GLY A 292 -5.38 29.41 10.74
C GLY A 292 -6.37 28.67 9.82
N PRO A 293 -6.26 28.81 8.50
CA PRO A 293 -7.15 28.14 7.55
C PRO A 293 -6.74 26.69 7.23
N ASP A 294 -5.55 26.24 7.64
CA ASP A 294 -4.95 25.00 7.23
C ASP A 294 -5.01 23.93 8.32
N TRP A 295 -5.17 22.68 7.89
CA TRP A 295 -5.14 21.52 8.75
C TRP A 295 -3.83 20.74 8.57
N PHE A 296 -3.27 20.27 9.68
CA PHE A 296 -2.03 19.49 9.71
C PHE A 296 -2.28 18.15 10.41
N VAL A 297 -1.69 17.08 9.87
CA VAL A 297 -1.85 15.74 10.43
C VAL A 297 -0.94 15.56 11.63
N THR A 298 -1.49 15.10 12.75
CA THR A 298 -0.77 15.02 14.04
C THR A 298 -0.36 13.61 14.45
N ASN A 299 -0.79 12.56 13.75
CA ASN A 299 -0.56 11.17 14.14
C ASN A 299 0.16 10.33 13.06
N LEU A 300 1.04 10.96 12.26
CA LEU A 300 1.82 10.29 11.22
C LEU A 300 2.91 9.33 11.77
N ASP A 301 3.32 9.48 13.02
CA ASP A 301 4.24 8.59 13.72
C ASP A 301 3.57 7.33 14.27
N SER A 302 2.25 7.22 14.16
CA SER A 302 1.50 6.09 14.68
C SER A 302 1.79 4.78 13.94
N VAL A 303 1.79 3.67 14.69
CA VAL A 303 1.92 2.31 14.12
C VAL A 303 0.84 2.03 13.06
N LYS A 304 -0.37 2.58 13.23
CA LYS A 304 -1.45 2.44 12.25
C LYS A 304 -1.11 3.13 10.93
N PHE A 305 -0.51 4.33 10.97
CA PHE A 305 -0.04 4.98 9.75
C PHE A 305 1.04 4.14 9.06
N GLY A 306 2.04 3.65 9.80
CA GLY A 306 3.04 2.72 9.28
C GLY A 306 2.44 1.45 8.65
N GLY A 307 1.31 0.98 9.18
CA GLY A 307 0.56 -0.16 8.63
C GLY A 307 0.04 0.05 7.21
N LEU A 308 -0.29 1.29 6.82
CA LEU A 308 -0.67 1.63 5.45
C LEU A 308 0.44 1.31 4.43
N LEU A 309 1.70 1.44 4.87
CA LEU A 309 2.92 1.28 4.06
C LEU A 309 3.63 -0.06 4.31
N SER A 310 3.00 -1.01 5.03
CA SER A 310 3.62 -2.29 5.41
C SER A 310 4.15 -3.11 4.23
N TYR A 311 3.54 -2.97 3.04
CA TYR A 311 3.99 -3.63 1.82
C TYR A 311 5.42 -3.25 1.40
N LYS A 312 5.91 -2.10 1.81
CA LYS A 312 7.28 -1.63 1.48
C LYS A 312 8.37 -2.47 2.17
N LYS A 313 8.04 -3.02 3.34
CA LYS A 313 8.93 -3.86 4.15
C LYS A 313 8.67 -5.35 3.95
N PHE A 314 7.64 -5.72 3.17
CA PHE A 314 7.34 -7.10 2.86
C PHE A 314 8.41 -7.67 1.92
N LYS A 315 8.93 -8.84 2.25
CA LYS A 315 9.95 -9.54 1.47
C LYS A 315 9.32 -10.64 0.66
N ILE A 316 9.63 -10.60 -0.63
CA ILE A 316 9.27 -11.66 -1.57
C ILE A 316 10.56 -12.38 -1.96
N SER A 317 10.48 -13.70 -2.15
CA SER A 317 11.63 -14.49 -2.59
C SER A 317 11.34 -15.11 -3.93
N LEU A 318 12.26 -14.95 -4.87
CA LEU A 318 12.31 -15.79 -6.05
C LEU A 318 13.17 -17.02 -5.76
N ASN A 319 12.61 -18.20 -5.99
CA ASN A 319 13.43 -19.38 -6.22
C ASN A 319 13.91 -19.32 -7.68
N SER A 320 14.83 -18.43 -7.96
CA SER A 320 15.45 -18.38 -9.26
C SER A 320 16.30 -19.62 -9.44
N VAL A 321 15.87 -20.46 -10.39
CA VAL A 321 16.68 -21.56 -10.89
C VAL A 321 17.74 -21.06 -11.88
N ASP A 322 17.76 -19.77 -12.15
CA ASP A 322 18.78 -19.17 -13.00
C ASP A 322 20.17 -19.46 -12.46
N GLY A 323 21.06 -19.81 -13.35
CA GLY A 323 22.43 -20.14 -13.02
C GLY A 323 23.05 -21.07 -14.03
N THR A 324 24.30 -21.41 -13.76
CA THR A 324 25.06 -22.39 -14.52
C THR A 324 25.14 -23.68 -13.72
N TYR A 325 24.82 -24.77 -14.35
CA TYR A 325 24.82 -26.10 -13.76
C TYR A 325 25.72 -27.01 -14.55
N LYS A 326 26.39 -27.96 -13.91
CA LYS A 326 27.28 -28.94 -14.54
C LYS A 326 26.86 -30.35 -14.22
N ALA A 327 26.91 -31.21 -15.20
CA ALA A 327 26.68 -32.64 -15.05
C ALA A 327 27.84 -33.44 -15.66
N THR A 328 28.14 -34.57 -15.06
CA THR A 328 29.13 -35.52 -15.57
C THR A 328 28.55 -36.94 -15.52
N LYS A 329 28.51 -37.59 -16.66
CA LYS A 329 28.01 -38.95 -16.80
C LYS A 329 29.13 -39.86 -17.26
N ASP A 330 29.47 -40.91 -16.47
CA ASP A 330 30.37 -41.98 -16.87
C ASP A 330 29.64 -42.85 -17.88
N ILE A 331 30.21 -42.99 -19.06
CA ILE A 331 29.70 -43.85 -20.17
C ILE A 331 30.73 -44.90 -20.59
N THR A 332 31.71 -45.18 -19.77
CA THR A 332 32.81 -46.09 -20.11
C THR A 332 32.34 -47.48 -20.55
N ASP A 333 31.42 -48.08 -19.80
CA ASP A 333 30.89 -49.39 -20.11
C ASP A 333 30.08 -49.41 -21.43
N GLN A 334 29.29 -48.36 -21.66
CA GLN A 334 28.51 -48.16 -22.89
C GLN A 334 29.45 -48.02 -24.10
N PHE A 335 30.50 -47.23 -23.95
CA PHE A 335 31.51 -47.04 -24.98
C PHE A 335 32.26 -48.34 -25.30
N ILE A 336 32.67 -49.11 -24.30
CA ILE A 336 33.30 -50.42 -24.46
C ILE A 336 32.38 -51.35 -25.22
N LYS A 337 31.11 -51.41 -24.86
CA LYS A 337 30.12 -52.22 -25.55
C LYS A 337 29.92 -51.78 -26.99
N TYR A 338 29.81 -50.45 -27.24
CA TYR A 338 29.67 -49.91 -28.60
C TYR A 338 30.85 -50.30 -29.49
N ILE A 339 32.11 -50.14 -29.01
CA ILE A 339 33.30 -50.56 -29.76
C ILE A 339 33.27 -52.06 -30.05
N SER A 340 32.94 -52.87 -29.06
CA SER A 340 32.88 -54.30 -29.17
C SER A 340 31.85 -54.79 -30.24
N ASP A 341 30.67 -54.15 -30.21
CA ASP A 341 29.57 -54.48 -31.09
C ASP A 341 29.77 -53.98 -32.54
N GLU A 342 30.25 -52.76 -32.73
CA GLU A 342 30.39 -52.13 -34.04
C GLU A 342 31.61 -52.62 -34.79
N TYR A 343 32.75 -52.70 -34.08
CA TYR A 343 34.01 -53.09 -34.72
C TYR A 343 34.37 -54.60 -34.61
N LYS A 344 33.52 -55.38 -33.92
CA LYS A 344 33.74 -56.79 -33.64
C LYS A 344 35.09 -57.12 -32.98
N VAL A 345 35.55 -56.17 -32.14
CA VAL A 345 36.80 -56.33 -31.39
C VAL A 345 36.52 -56.82 -29.98
N GLY A 346 37.30 -57.76 -29.50
CA GLY A 346 37.21 -58.21 -28.12
C GLY A 346 37.85 -57.16 -27.16
N VAL A 347 37.05 -56.35 -26.50
CA VAL A 347 37.57 -55.45 -25.46
C VAL A 347 37.71 -56.25 -24.17
N PRO A 348 38.92 -56.38 -23.60
CA PRO A 348 39.13 -57.19 -22.40
C PRO A 348 38.56 -56.50 -21.14
N SER A 349 38.26 -57.37 -20.16
CA SER A 349 37.97 -56.83 -18.80
C SER A 349 39.19 -56.16 -18.20
N GLY A 350 39.01 -55.12 -17.41
CA GLY A 350 40.08 -54.37 -16.72
C GLY A 350 40.79 -53.33 -17.57
N CYS A 351 40.11 -52.76 -18.56
CA CYS A 351 40.54 -51.53 -19.24
C CYS A 351 40.67 -50.39 -18.25
N GLU A 352 41.67 -49.55 -18.49
CA GLU A 352 42.04 -48.42 -17.63
C GLU A 352 41.51 -47.10 -18.21
N GLY A 353 41.11 -46.19 -17.34
CA GLY A 353 40.57 -44.89 -17.73
C GLY A 353 39.05 -44.86 -17.75
N LYS A 354 38.53 -43.68 -17.77
CA LYS A 354 37.09 -43.41 -17.79
C LYS A 354 36.76 -42.44 -18.91
N ILE A 355 35.57 -42.61 -19.47
CA ILE A 355 35.04 -41.72 -20.50
C ILE A 355 33.79 -41.07 -19.97
N TYR A 356 33.78 -39.75 -20.00
CA TYR A 356 32.68 -38.98 -19.45
C TYR A 356 32.05 -38.07 -20.49
N ILE A 357 30.72 -38.00 -20.46
CA ILE A 357 29.98 -36.89 -21.06
C ILE A 357 29.88 -35.79 -19.99
N ARG A 358 30.50 -34.63 -20.24
CA ARG A 358 30.38 -33.42 -19.40
C ARG A 358 29.49 -32.44 -20.08
N SER A 359 28.46 -31.98 -19.36
CA SER A 359 27.47 -31.08 -19.88
C SER A 359 27.32 -29.87 -18.99
N THR A 360 27.13 -28.72 -19.62
CA THR A 360 26.79 -27.46 -18.96
C THR A 360 25.38 -27.04 -19.34
N LEU A 361 24.52 -26.82 -18.33
CA LEU A 361 23.19 -26.27 -18.48
C LEU A 361 23.20 -24.84 -17.96
N VAL A 362 22.86 -23.85 -18.77
CA VAL A 362 22.70 -22.46 -18.41
C VAL A 362 21.23 -22.13 -18.42
N LEU A 363 20.70 -21.66 -17.28
CA LEU A 363 19.34 -21.14 -17.12
C LEU A 363 19.40 -19.64 -16.92
N LYS A 364 18.69 -18.88 -17.75
CA LYS A 364 18.67 -17.42 -17.64
C LYS A 364 17.38 -16.85 -18.23
N ASN A 365 16.63 -16.15 -17.39
CA ASN A 365 15.42 -15.41 -17.81
C ASN A 365 14.43 -16.27 -18.61
N GLY A 366 14.13 -17.48 -18.15
CA GLY A 366 13.19 -18.40 -18.82
C GLY A 366 13.74 -19.08 -20.09
N LYS A 367 15.02 -18.89 -20.40
CA LYS A 367 15.72 -19.57 -21.52
C LYS A 367 16.76 -20.52 -20.98
N TYR A 368 16.97 -21.63 -21.71
CA TYR A 368 18.02 -22.60 -21.39
C TYR A 368 18.93 -22.84 -22.56
N GLU A 369 20.16 -23.22 -22.25
CA GLU A 369 21.16 -23.69 -23.18
C GLU A 369 21.89 -24.89 -22.55
N VAL A 370 21.97 -26.02 -23.28
CA VAL A 370 22.78 -27.18 -22.92
C VAL A 370 23.92 -27.28 -23.90
N LYS A 371 25.13 -27.35 -23.37
CA LYS A 371 26.39 -27.56 -24.13
C LYS A 371 27.12 -28.76 -23.61
N ILE A 372 27.76 -29.50 -24.56
CA ILE A 372 28.65 -30.61 -24.26
C ILE A 372 30.11 -30.13 -24.36
N ASP A 373 30.94 -30.55 -23.41
CA ASP A 373 32.38 -30.34 -23.46
C ASP A 373 33.01 -31.41 -24.40
N ARG A 374 32.92 -31.15 -25.71
CA ARG A 374 33.41 -32.02 -26.75
C ARG A 374 34.90 -32.29 -26.61
N ASP A 375 35.70 -31.27 -26.31
CA ASP A 375 37.15 -31.41 -26.22
C ASP A 375 37.57 -32.33 -25.07
N ALA A 376 36.92 -32.19 -23.90
CA ALA A 376 37.13 -33.12 -22.81
C ALA A 376 36.67 -34.53 -23.14
N PHE A 377 35.54 -34.71 -23.85
CA PHE A 377 35.05 -36.01 -24.29
C PHE A 377 36.04 -36.70 -25.25
N VAL A 378 36.52 -35.98 -26.29
CA VAL A 378 37.52 -36.44 -27.23
C VAL A 378 38.83 -36.83 -26.53
N SER A 379 39.26 -36.01 -25.57
CA SER A 379 40.45 -36.25 -24.76
C SER A 379 40.35 -37.54 -23.93
N ASP A 380 39.16 -37.76 -23.30
CA ASP A 380 38.94 -39.00 -22.54
C ASP A 380 39.01 -40.26 -23.42
N ILE A 381 38.42 -40.20 -24.62
CA ILE A 381 38.49 -41.35 -25.57
C ILE A 381 39.90 -41.58 -26.05
N LYS A 382 40.65 -40.53 -26.42
CA LYS A 382 42.06 -40.66 -26.81
C LYS A 382 42.90 -41.30 -25.68
N SER A 383 42.76 -40.79 -24.47
CA SER A 383 43.45 -41.34 -23.30
C SER A 383 43.08 -42.80 -23.00
N PHE A 384 41.76 -43.12 -23.16
CA PHE A 384 41.31 -44.53 -23.03
C PHE A 384 41.93 -45.42 -24.08
N ALA A 385 41.93 -44.99 -25.35
CA ALA A 385 42.57 -45.75 -26.44
C ALA A 385 44.06 -46.00 -26.20
N GLU A 386 44.80 -44.95 -25.89
CA GLU A 386 46.25 -45.04 -25.58
C GLU A 386 46.56 -46.02 -24.48
N LYS A 387 45.82 -46.00 -23.38
CA LYS A 387 46.02 -46.89 -22.23
C LYS A 387 45.67 -48.35 -22.51
N ASN A 388 44.74 -48.60 -23.43
CA ASN A 388 44.19 -49.94 -23.60
C ASN A 388 44.46 -50.60 -24.98
N ILE A 389 45.08 -49.87 -25.92
CA ILE A 389 45.27 -50.37 -27.28
C ILE A 389 46.08 -51.70 -27.31
N ASP A 390 47.10 -51.81 -26.46
CA ASP A 390 47.87 -53.03 -26.37
C ASP A 390 47.01 -54.26 -25.91
N LYS A 391 46.17 -54.04 -24.89
CA LYS A 391 45.24 -54.97 -24.30
C LYS A 391 44.20 -55.41 -25.37
N ILE A 392 43.68 -54.48 -26.12
CA ILE A 392 42.66 -54.65 -27.10
C ILE A 392 43.24 -55.46 -28.31
N ILE A 393 44.41 -55.06 -28.81
CA ILE A 393 45.04 -55.75 -29.94
C ILE A 393 45.45 -57.16 -29.51
N THR A 394 46.08 -57.34 -28.38
CA THR A 394 46.52 -58.70 -27.92
C THR A 394 45.34 -59.61 -27.66
N ASN A 395 44.25 -59.08 -27.09
CA ASN A 395 43.00 -59.86 -26.92
C ASN A 395 42.35 -60.22 -28.24
N THR A 396 42.34 -59.36 -29.24
CA THR A 396 41.75 -59.58 -30.56
C THR A 396 42.57 -60.59 -31.37
N LEU A 397 43.88 -60.48 -31.28
CA LEU A 397 44.81 -61.40 -31.99
C LEU A 397 45.03 -62.72 -31.27
N GLY A 398 44.59 -62.83 -30.00
CA GLY A 398 44.73 -64.07 -29.21
C GLY A 398 46.16 -64.42 -28.83
N THR A 399 47.08 -63.45 -28.87
CA THR A 399 48.50 -63.66 -28.50
C THR A 399 49.10 -62.48 -27.76
N THR A 400 49.94 -62.77 -26.79
CA THR A 400 50.72 -61.75 -26.00
C THR A 400 52.22 -61.82 -26.30
N SER A 401 52.62 -62.79 -27.15
CA SER A 401 54.02 -62.96 -27.54
C SER A 401 54.45 -61.85 -28.50
N SER A 402 55.53 -61.15 -28.22
CA SER A 402 56.08 -60.09 -29.06
C SER A 402 56.41 -60.58 -30.46
N VAL A 403 56.93 -61.83 -30.62
CA VAL A 403 57.22 -62.45 -31.93
C VAL A 403 55.91 -62.76 -32.64
N GLY A 404 54.87 -63.19 -31.94
CA GLY A 404 53.54 -63.46 -32.50
C GLY A 404 52.87 -62.19 -32.97
N LEU A 405 52.93 -61.12 -32.20
CA LEU A 405 52.38 -59.78 -32.55
C LEU A 405 53.06 -59.15 -33.76
N ASP A 406 54.41 -59.23 -33.83
CA ASP A 406 55.14 -58.75 -35.02
C ASP A 406 54.83 -59.56 -36.27
N ALA A 407 54.66 -60.92 -36.17
CA ALA A 407 54.26 -61.74 -37.28
C ALA A 407 52.87 -61.39 -37.78
N MET A 408 51.89 -61.20 -36.86
CA MET A 408 50.53 -60.79 -37.20
C MET A 408 50.47 -59.41 -37.85
N ALA A 409 51.27 -58.46 -37.32
CA ALA A 409 51.37 -57.11 -37.90
C ALA A 409 51.91 -57.17 -39.34
N LYS A 410 52.91 -57.98 -39.62
CA LYS A 410 53.43 -58.17 -40.98
C LYS A 410 52.42 -58.82 -41.93
N ILE A 411 51.68 -59.77 -41.41
CA ILE A 411 50.59 -60.43 -42.22
C ILE A 411 49.52 -59.39 -42.55
N ALA A 412 49.21 -58.44 -41.64
CA ALA A 412 48.26 -57.39 -41.86
C ALA A 412 48.84 -56.19 -42.69
N GLY A 413 50.09 -56.27 -43.14
CA GLY A 413 50.69 -55.26 -44.03
C GLY A 413 51.43 -54.12 -43.30
N TYR A 414 51.64 -54.26 -42.00
CA TYR A 414 52.41 -53.26 -41.20
C TYR A 414 53.87 -53.67 -41.07
N LYS A 415 54.78 -52.76 -40.80
CA LYS A 415 56.18 -52.98 -40.64
C LYS A 415 56.52 -53.91 -39.45
N ASP A 416 55.93 -53.59 -38.31
CA ASP A 416 56.02 -54.31 -37.05
C ASP A 416 54.82 -54.03 -36.19
N TYR A 417 54.74 -54.59 -34.97
CA TYR A 417 53.67 -54.34 -34.04
C TYR A 417 53.59 -52.86 -33.59
N ALA A 418 54.70 -52.14 -33.44
CA ALA A 418 54.71 -50.74 -33.07
C ALA A 418 54.10 -49.88 -34.20
N ASP A 419 54.45 -50.15 -35.47
CA ASP A 419 53.84 -49.49 -36.64
C ASP A 419 52.32 -49.76 -36.74
N MET A 420 51.93 -51.00 -36.52
CA MET A 420 50.50 -51.40 -36.52
C MET A 420 49.75 -50.63 -35.41
N LYS A 421 50.27 -50.66 -34.22
CA LYS A 421 49.66 -49.91 -33.06
C LYS A 421 49.51 -48.41 -33.33
N GLN A 422 50.57 -47.79 -33.87
CA GLN A 422 50.55 -46.39 -34.20
C GLN A 422 49.47 -46.08 -35.28
N LYS A 423 49.46 -46.88 -36.34
CA LYS A 423 48.46 -46.71 -37.42
C LYS A 423 47.01 -46.89 -36.96
N ILE A 424 46.76 -47.85 -36.07
CA ILE A 424 45.44 -48.03 -35.47
C ILE A 424 45.09 -46.84 -34.60
N LEU A 425 46.00 -46.31 -33.79
CA LEU A 425 45.75 -45.10 -32.98
C LEU A 425 45.47 -43.90 -33.88
N GLU A 426 46.25 -43.71 -34.97
CA GLU A 426 46.00 -42.61 -35.93
C GLU A 426 44.57 -42.73 -36.55
N GLN A 427 44.12 -43.94 -36.92
CA GLN A 427 42.75 -44.14 -37.40
C GLN A 427 41.69 -43.90 -36.35
N VAL A 428 41.92 -44.32 -35.10
CA VAL A 428 41.05 -44.05 -33.95
C VAL A 428 40.94 -42.57 -33.73
N TYR A 429 42.08 -41.85 -33.76
CA TYR A 429 42.07 -40.38 -33.56
C TYR A 429 41.32 -39.64 -34.68
N ALA A 430 41.53 -40.04 -35.95
CA ALA A 430 40.79 -39.46 -37.08
C ALA A 430 39.27 -39.70 -36.95
N GLY A 431 38.86 -40.89 -36.49
CA GLY A 431 37.45 -41.21 -36.23
C GLY A 431 36.88 -40.38 -35.05
N ILE A 432 37.65 -40.23 -33.98
CA ILE A 432 37.21 -39.47 -32.80
C ILE A 432 37.10 -37.98 -33.11
N GLU A 433 38.00 -37.39 -33.91
CA GLU A 433 37.95 -36.01 -34.35
C GLU A 433 36.70 -35.66 -35.15
N GLY A 434 36.13 -36.66 -35.81
CA GLY A 434 34.86 -36.53 -36.57
C GLY A 434 33.59 -36.62 -35.68
N ILE A 435 33.72 -36.91 -34.37
CA ILE A 435 32.54 -37.02 -33.50
C ILE A 435 31.81 -35.69 -33.40
N ASP A 436 30.54 -35.64 -33.79
CA ASP A 436 29.64 -34.53 -33.62
C ASP A 436 28.81 -34.71 -32.32
N THR A 437 28.96 -33.80 -31.38
CA THR A 437 28.19 -33.79 -30.14
C THR A 437 26.96 -32.87 -30.19
N SER A 438 26.74 -32.16 -31.30
CA SER A 438 25.66 -31.17 -31.45
C SER A 438 24.26 -31.79 -31.26
N SER A 439 24.10 -33.08 -31.56
CA SER A 439 22.83 -33.80 -31.32
C SER A 439 22.48 -33.94 -29.83
N LEU A 440 23.43 -33.78 -28.95
CA LEU A 440 23.24 -33.77 -27.46
C LEU A 440 23.10 -32.37 -26.88
N GLU A 441 23.22 -31.36 -27.71
CA GLU A 441 23.07 -29.95 -27.31
C GLU A 441 21.64 -29.47 -27.59
N SER A 442 21.15 -28.55 -26.78
CA SER A 442 19.80 -28.01 -26.98
C SER A 442 19.66 -26.61 -26.40
N THR A 443 18.77 -25.85 -27.02
CA THR A 443 18.37 -24.52 -26.55
C THR A 443 16.85 -24.40 -26.57
N GLY A 444 16.30 -23.53 -25.72
CA GLY A 444 14.85 -23.30 -25.68
C GLY A 444 14.43 -22.45 -24.51
N THR A 445 13.19 -22.65 -24.09
CA THR A 445 12.60 -21.97 -22.93
C THR A 445 12.38 -23.01 -21.81
N TYR A 446 12.34 -22.50 -20.57
CA TYR A 446 11.92 -23.31 -19.43
C TYR A 446 10.85 -22.59 -18.60
N THR A 447 10.04 -23.39 -17.92
CA THR A 447 9.08 -22.96 -16.91
C THR A 447 9.31 -23.78 -15.65
N VAL A 448 9.04 -23.14 -14.49
CA VAL A 448 9.17 -23.78 -13.18
C VAL A 448 7.82 -23.76 -12.49
N SER A 449 7.44 -24.87 -11.87
CA SER A 449 6.24 -24.99 -11.05
C SER A 449 6.56 -25.84 -9.83
N GLY A 450 6.77 -25.19 -8.69
CA GLY A 450 7.29 -25.86 -7.50
C GLY A 450 8.64 -26.52 -7.75
N ASN A 451 8.76 -27.84 -7.54
CA ASN A 451 9.97 -28.61 -7.78
C ASN A 451 10.08 -29.16 -9.22
N ALA A 452 9.14 -28.85 -10.08
CA ALA A 452 9.14 -29.30 -11.47
C ALA A 452 9.66 -28.21 -12.40
N ILE A 453 10.58 -28.58 -13.31
CA ILE A 453 10.99 -27.74 -14.45
C ILE A 453 10.49 -28.42 -15.71
N THR A 454 10.00 -27.63 -16.65
CA THR A 454 9.68 -28.09 -17.98
C THR A 454 10.54 -27.34 -18.99
N PHE A 455 11.41 -28.05 -19.69
CA PHE A 455 12.20 -27.51 -20.79
C PHE A 455 11.43 -27.71 -22.10
N ALA A 456 11.31 -26.70 -22.90
CA ALA A 456 10.67 -26.70 -24.21
C ALA A 456 11.65 -26.23 -25.28
N SER A 457 12.01 -27.12 -26.21
CA SER A 457 12.75 -26.80 -27.43
C SER A 457 11.80 -26.76 -28.63
N SER A 458 12.32 -26.47 -29.81
CA SER A 458 11.55 -26.52 -31.06
C SER A 458 11.03 -27.93 -31.42
N SER A 459 11.63 -28.99 -30.85
CA SER A 459 11.37 -30.39 -31.22
C SER A 459 10.81 -31.25 -30.09
N ALA A 460 10.95 -30.84 -28.84
CA ALA A 460 10.57 -31.65 -27.68
C ALA A 460 10.30 -30.84 -26.44
N THR A 461 9.46 -31.40 -25.54
CA THR A 461 9.29 -30.95 -24.18
C THR A 461 9.86 -31.96 -23.21
N MET A 462 10.72 -31.52 -22.28
CA MET A 462 11.42 -32.42 -21.37
C MET A 462 11.08 -32.00 -19.92
N PRO A 463 10.49 -32.91 -19.13
CA PRO A 463 10.29 -32.69 -17.70
C PRO A 463 11.62 -32.89 -16.94
N ALA A 464 11.79 -32.10 -15.91
CA ALA A 464 12.90 -32.22 -14.97
C ALA A 464 12.41 -31.93 -13.54
N THR A 465 13.21 -32.30 -12.55
CA THR A 465 12.91 -32.07 -11.15
C THR A 465 14.06 -31.36 -10.46
N ILE A 466 13.74 -30.50 -9.52
CA ILE A 466 14.69 -29.82 -8.64
C ILE A 466 14.63 -30.52 -7.27
N ASP A 467 15.78 -30.91 -6.75
CA ASP A 467 15.87 -31.43 -5.39
C ASP A 467 16.02 -30.31 -4.34
N ASN A 468 15.99 -30.67 -3.07
CA ASN A 468 16.12 -29.73 -1.95
C ASN A 468 17.50 -29.04 -1.88
N PHE A 469 18.47 -29.48 -2.66
CA PHE A 469 19.81 -28.90 -2.75
C PHE A 469 19.95 -28.01 -3.99
N GLY A 470 18.90 -27.86 -4.78
CA GLY A 470 18.90 -27.08 -6.01
C GLY A 470 19.51 -27.79 -7.20
N ASN A 471 19.77 -29.13 -7.12
CA ASN A 471 20.22 -29.91 -8.27
C ASN A 471 19.06 -30.24 -9.22
N ILE A 472 19.33 -30.25 -10.50
CA ILE A 472 18.33 -30.49 -11.54
C ILE A 472 18.53 -31.87 -12.16
N SER A 473 17.55 -32.74 -12.04
CA SER A 473 17.54 -34.05 -12.67
C SER A 473 16.70 -33.98 -13.94
N VAL A 474 17.34 -34.30 -15.08
CA VAL A 474 16.73 -34.30 -16.44
C VAL A 474 16.87 -35.68 -17.05
N GLU A 475 15.78 -36.21 -17.61
CA GLU A 475 15.82 -37.35 -18.51
C GLU A 475 15.74 -36.84 -19.97
N ALA A 476 16.91 -36.70 -20.60
CA ALA A 476 17.01 -36.14 -21.94
C ALA A 476 16.83 -37.24 -23.01
N PRO A 477 15.97 -37.08 -24.01
CA PRO A 477 15.88 -38.01 -25.14
C PRO A 477 17.13 -37.89 -26.01
N VAL A 478 17.60 -39.05 -26.51
CA VAL A 478 18.68 -39.14 -27.48
C VAL A 478 18.05 -39.46 -28.82
N ASN A 479 17.99 -38.50 -29.72
CA ASN A 479 17.29 -38.64 -30.99
C ASN A 479 18.19 -39.14 -32.12
N ASP A 480 19.52 -39.00 -32.01
CA ASP A 480 20.48 -39.43 -32.97
C ASP A 480 20.75 -40.95 -32.85
N PRO A 481 20.59 -41.74 -33.94
CA PRO A 481 20.77 -43.18 -33.91
C PRO A 481 22.18 -43.64 -33.49
N ASP A 482 23.21 -42.89 -33.86
CA ASP A 482 24.59 -43.27 -33.52
C ASP A 482 24.89 -42.92 -32.08
N ALA A 483 24.36 -41.78 -31.56
CA ALA A 483 24.39 -41.49 -30.14
C ALA A 483 23.59 -42.50 -29.31
N GLN A 484 22.45 -43.02 -29.82
CA GLN A 484 21.70 -44.10 -29.16
C GLN A 484 22.50 -45.39 -29.07
N LYS A 485 23.21 -45.77 -30.14
CA LYS A 485 24.11 -46.93 -30.13
C LYS A 485 25.25 -46.75 -29.13
N LEU A 486 25.89 -45.57 -29.16
CA LEU A 486 27.00 -45.22 -28.24
C LEU A 486 26.57 -45.28 -26.78
N LEU A 487 25.39 -44.71 -26.45
CA LEU A 487 24.89 -44.63 -25.08
C LEU A 487 24.10 -45.87 -24.64
N GLY A 488 23.78 -46.76 -25.58
CA GLY A 488 23.01 -47.96 -25.31
C GLY A 488 21.57 -47.70 -24.86
N ALA A 489 21.05 -46.47 -25.08
CA ALA A 489 19.75 -46.04 -24.61
C ALA A 489 19.18 -44.87 -25.46
N ASN A 490 17.86 -44.79 -25.55
CA ASN A 490 17.15 -43.72 -26.21
C ASN A 490 16.88 -42.51 -25.29
N LYS A 491 17.29 -42.59 -24.03
CA LYS A 491 17.21 -41.53 -23.01
C LYS A 491 18.42 -41.59 -22.09
N VAL A 492 18.87 -40.42 -21.66
CA VAL A 492 19.98 -40.29 -20.71
C VAL A 492 19.55 -39.46 -19.53
N GLN A 493 19.69 -40.01 -18.33
CA GLN A 493 19.49 -39.26 -17.09
C GLN A 493 20.75 -38.46 -16.74
N MET A 494 20.58 -37.14 -16.62
CA MET A 494 21.62 -36.23 -16.22
C MET A 494 21.26 -35.56 -14.88
N LEU A 495 22.20 -35.51 -13.95
CA LEU A 495 22.06 -34.80 -12.70
C LEU A 495 22.96 -33.54 -12.74
N TYR A 496 22.34 -32.40 -12.89
CA TYR A 496 23.02 -31.12 -12.96
C TYR A 496 23.15 -30.49 -11.56
N GLN A 497 24.37 -30.20 -11.15
CA GLN A 497 24.69 -29.53 -9.90
C GLN A 497 25.02 -28.08 -10.18
N LYS A 498 24.52 -27.16 -9.34
CA LYS A 498 24.78 -25.73 -9.49
C LYS A 498 26.26 -25.44 -9.39
N ALA A 499 26.84 -24.79 -10.40
CA ALA A 499 28.22 -24.35 -10.36
C ALA A 499 28.37 -23.23 -9.32
N ALA A 500 29.43 -23.29 -8.51
CA ALA A 500 29.73 -22.29 -7.51
C ALA A 500 30.04 -20.92 -8.13
#